data_70769f709a2b0d640dbe852748b99a73
#
_entry.id   70769f709a2b0d640dbe852748b99a73
#
_cell.length_a   1.000
_cell.length_b   1.000
_cell.length_c   1.000
_cell.angle_alpha   90.00
_cell.angle_beta   90.00
_cell.angle_gamma   90.00
#
_symmetry.space_group_name_H-M   'P 1'
#
loop_
_entity.id
_entity.type
_entity.pdbx_description
1 polymer ?
#
loop_
_entity_poly.entity_id
_entity_poly.type
_entity_poly.pdbx_seq_one_letter_code
_entity_poly.pdbx_strand_id
1 'polypeptide(L)'
;IVDYKTGKAEENEVKITEPENTVEALFSPDTKFSKRPKIAFQLFAYDRFMEKDLKGYRVQNVIYPVQKLFSSGIMSGMSNAEFNDLVEEKLGGIFAELVSPEMDFRRAEDLETCKYCDFRKIRGR
;
A
#
# COMPACT_ATOMS: atom_id res chain seq x y z
N ILE A 1 -7.28 -10.95 -9.80
CA ILE A 1 -7.34 -10.97 -8.31
C ILE A 1 -8.56 -10.19 -7.89
N VAL A 2 -9.34 -10.72 -6.96
CA VAL A 2 -10.56 -10.07 -6.47
C VAL A 2 -10.46 -9.92 -4.95
N ASP A 3 -10.72 -8.70 -4.46
CA ASP A 3 -10.73 -8.40 -3.03
C ASP A 3 -12.00 -7.62 -2.64
N TYR A 4 -12.57 -7.94 -1.49
CA TYR A 4 -13.78 -7.32 -0.94
C TYR A 4 -13.42 -6.33 0.16
N LYS A 5 -13.82 -5.07 0.01
CA LYS A 5 -13.54 -4.01 0.97
C LYS A 5 -14.79 -3.55 1.70
N THR A 6 -14.80 -3.66 3.01
CA THR A 6 -15.85 -3.06 3.86
C THR A 6 -15.63 -1.57 4.11
N GLY A 7 -14.39 -1.09 3.96
CA GLY A 7 -14.00 0.32 4.07
C GLY A 7 -14.08 1.07 2.75
N LYS A 8 -13.58 2.31 2.79
CA LYS A 8 -13.43 3.14 1.58
C LYS A 8 -12.32 2.59 0.69
N ALA A 9 -12.56 2.62 -0.60
CA ALA A 9 -11.58 2.37 -1.65
C ALA A 9 -11.67 3.50 -2.67
N GLU A 10 -10.52 3.92 -3.19
CA GLU A 10 -10.43 4.98 -4.21
C GLU A 10 -9.96 4.36 -5.53
N GLU A 11 -10.49 4.86 -6.64
CA GLU A 11 -10.21 4.27 -7.96
C GLU A 11 -8.71 4.34 -8.34
N ASN A 12 -8.04 5.42 -7.96
CA ASN A 12 -6.61 5.63 -8.20
C ASN A 12 -5.71 4.64 -7.43
N GLU A 13 -6.20 4.00 -6.38
CA GLU A 13 -5.47 2.94 -5.68
C GLU A 13 -5.54 1.59 -6.40
N VAL A 14 -6.50 1.43 -7.31
CA VAL A 14 -6.71 0.19 -8.08
C VAL A 14 -6.17 0.35 -9.50
N LYS A 15 -6.37 1.53 -10.09
CA LYS A 15 -5.90 1.88 -11.42
C LYS A 15 -4.69 2.81 -11.31
N ILE A 16 -3.51 2.22 -11.20
CA ILE A 16 -2.26 2.98 -11.07
C ILE A 16 -1.87 3.58 -12.40
N THR A 17 -2.07 4.87 -12.56
CA THR A 17 -1.69 5.64 -13.78
C THR A 17 -0.37 6.38 -13.62
N GLU A 18 0.02 6.67 -12.38
CA GLU A 18 1.24 7.41 -12.02
C GLU A 18 2.02 6.60 -10.97
N PRO A 19 2.80 5.57 -11.39
CA PRO A 19 3.49 4.65 -10.49
C PRO A 19 4.41 5.35 -9.49
N GLU A 20 5.26 6.27 -9.98
CA GLU A 20 6.23 7.00 -9.14
C GLU A 20 5.53 7.82 -8.04
N ASN A 21 4.50 8.60 -8.41
CA ASN A 21 3.76 9.42 -7.45
C ASN A 21 3.03 8.54 -6.41
N THR A 22 2.52 7.39 -6.84
CA THR A 22 1.83 6.45 -5.95
C THR A 22 2.82 5.82 -4.95
N VAL A 23 4.01 5.45 -5.41
CA VAL A 23 5.08 4.92 -4.54
C VAL A 23 5.58 5.98 -3.58
N GLU A 24 5.79 7.22 -4.05
CA GLU A 24 6.17 8.33 -3.18
C GLU A 24 5.10 8.55 -2.08
N ALA A 25 3.82 8.57 -2.45
CA ALA A 25 2.74 8.72 -1.48
C ALA A 25 2.66 7.57 -0.46
N LEU A 26 3.08 6.36 -0.82
CA LEU A 26 3.13 5.20 0.08
C LEU A 26 4.23 5.33 1.14
N PHE A 27 5.43 5.74 0.73
CA PHE A 27 6.64 5.60 1.54
C PHE A 27 7.16 6.92 2.10
N SER A 28 6.75 8.07 1.55
CA SER A 28 7.19 9.37 2.07
C SER A 28 6.80 9.57 3.53
N PRO A 29 7.74 10.00 4.39
CA PRO A 29 7.44 10.36 5.77
C PRO A 29 6.47 11.54 5.88
N ASP A 30 6.43 12.42 4.86
CA ASP A 30 5.58 13.61 4.82
C ASP A 30 4.11 13.28 4.49
N THR A 31 3.85 12.10 3.94
CA THR A 31 2.49 11.65 3.64
C THR A 31 1.81 11.13 4.90
N LYS A 32 0.71 11.79 5.30
CA LYS A 32 -0.10 11.34 6.42
C LYS A 32 -0.56 9.90 6.23
N PHE A 33 -0.51 9.09 7.27
CA PHE A 33 -0.87 7.69 7.25
C PHE A 33 -2.28 7.42 6.68
N SER A 34 -3.25 8.30 6.96
CA SER A 34 -4.62 8.19 6.45
C SER A 34 -4.75 8.44 4.93
N LYS A 35 -3.76 9.09 4.32
CA LYS A 35 -3.75 9.43 2.89
C LYS A 35 -2.89 8.51 2.03
N ARG A 36 -2.20 7.55 2.65
CA ARG A 36 -1.38 6.60 1.90
C ARG A 36 -2.26 5.64 1.10
N PRO A 37 -1.94 5.35 -0.17
CA PRO A 37 -2.69 4.43 -1.04
C PRO A 37 -2.46 2.97 -0.64
N LYS A 38 -3.05 2.55 0.48
CA LYS A 38 -2.81 1.23 1.11
C LYS A 38 -3.35 0.08 0.29
N ILE A 39 -4.41 0.31 -0.49
CA ILE A 39 -4.99 -0.70 -1.37
C ILE A 39 -4.00 -1.00 -2.50
N ALA A 40 -3.32 0.01 -3.06
CA ALA A 40 -2.29 -0.20 -4.07
C ALA A 40 -1.17 -1.11 -3.55
N PHE A 41 -0.71 -0.87 -2.32
CA PHE A 41 0.29 -1.73 -1.68
C PHE A 41 -0.21 -3.16 -1.43
N GLN A 42 -1.48 -3.31 -1.03
CA GLN A 42 -2.09 -4.64 -0.84
C GLN A 42 -2.19 -5.41 -2.16
N LEU A 43 -2.57 -4.74 -3.25
CA LEU A 43 -2.64 -5.36 -4.58
C LEU A 43 -1.25 -5.76 -5.09
N PHE A 44 -0.24 -4.92 -4.87
CA PHE A 44 1.17 -5.30 -5.11
C PHE A 44 1.54 -6.59 -4.38
N ALA A 45 1.22 -6.70 -3.08
CA ALA A 45 1.53 -7.89 -2.30
C ALA A 45 0.84 -9.15 -2.89
N TYR A 46 -0.42 -9.04 -3.31
CA TYR A 46 -1.12 -10.14 -3.97
C TYR A 46 -0.47 -10.52 -5.30
N ASP A 47 -0.12 -9.54 -6.13
CA ASP A 47 0.55 -9.78 -7.41
C ASP A 47 1.86 -10.56 -7.20
N ARG A 48 2.66 -10.17 -6.19
CA ARG A 48 3.93 -10.86 -5.89
C ARG A 48 3.75 -12.24 -5.27
N PHE A 49 2.83 -12.41 -4.33
CA PHE A 49 2.57 -13.72 -3.74
C PHE A 49 2.05 -14.74 -4.75
N MET A 50 1.28 -14.27 -5.75
CA MET A 50 0.68 -15.14 -6.76
C MET A 50 1.48 -15.19 -8.07
N GLU A 51 2.62 -14.53 -8.15
CA GLU A 51 3.41 -14.40 -9.38
C GLU A 51 3.70 -15.76 -10.06
N LYS A 52 4.04 -16.77 -9.27
CA LYS A 52 4.35 -18.12 -9.80
C LYS A 52 3.12 -18.78 -10.40
N ASP A 53 1.96 -18.61 -9.78
CA ASP A 53 0.69 -19.23 -10.22
C ASP A 53 0.09 -18.49 -11.40
N LEU A 54 0.37 -17.19 -11.51
CA LEU A 54 -0.16 -16.31 -12.56
C LEU A 54 0.82 -16.07 -13.72
N LYS A 55 1.94 -16.79 -13.73
CA LYS A 55 2.95 -16.65 -14.78
C LYS A 55 2.35 -16.87 -16.18
N GLY A 56 2.51 -15.87 -17.05
CA GLY A 56 1.99 -15.90 -18.43
C GLY A 56 0.56 -15.38 -18.58
N TYR A 57 -0.10 -15.01 -17.49
CA TYR A 57 -1.41 -14.36 -17.51
C TYR A 57 -1.30 -12.84 -17.36
N ARG A 58 -2.27 -12.14 -17.97
CA ARG A 58 -2.48 -10.72 -17.68
C ARG A 58 -3.34 -10.62 -16.44
N VAL A 59 -2.80 -10.03 -15.38
CA VAL A 59 -3.47 -9.93 -14.08
C VAL A 59 -4.33 -8.67 -14.04
N GLN A 60 -5.61 -8.84 -13.75
CA GLN A 60 -6.53 -7.75 -13.45
C GLN A 60 -6.87 -7.79 -11.96
N ASN A 61 -6.71 -6.66 -11.30
CA ASN A 61 -7.07 -6.44 -9.91
C ASN A 61 -8.46 -5.83 -9.84
N VAL A 62 -9.31 -6.37 -8.98
CA VAL A 62 -10.72 -5.96 -8.84
C VAL A 62 -11.03 -5.77 -7.37
N ILE A 63 -11.54 -4.59 -7.03
CA ILE A 63 -12.02 -4.27 -5.68
C ILE A 63 -13.53 -4.15 -5.69
N TYR A 64 -14.17 -4.91 -4.79
CA TYR A 64 -15.58 -4.82 -4.50
C TYR A 64 -15.82 -4.02 -3.20
N PRO A 65 -16.09 -2.72 -3.28
CA PRO A 65 -16.45 -1.95 -2.10
C PRO A 65 -17.87 -2.33 -1.65
N VAL A 66 -17.98 -3.11 -0.60
CA VAL A 66 -19.28 -3.67 -0.14
C VAL A 66 -20.31 -2.57 0.13
N GLN A 67 -19.90 -1.43 0.63
CA GLN A 67 -20.78 -0.29 0.88
C GLN A 67 -21.32 0.36 -0.41
N LYS A 68 -20.68 0.13 -1.55
CA LYS A 68 -21.00 0.76 -2.84
C LYS A 68 -21.44 -0.24 -3.91
N LEU A 69 -21.62 -1.53 -3.57
CA LEU A 69 -21.97 -2.57 -4.53
C LEU A 69 -23.17 -2.25 -5.40
N PHE A 70 -24.15 -1.54 -4.84
CA PHE A 70 -25.40 -1.18 -5.52
C PHE A 70 -25.40 0.24 -6.10
N SER A 71 -24.36 1.05 -5.87
CA SER A 71 -24.37 2.47 -6.27
C SER A 71 -23.28 2.87 -7.25
N SER A 72 -22.05 2.44 -7.06
CA SER A 72 -20.90 2.92 -7.85
C SER A 72 -20.07 1.83 -8.51
N GLY A 73 -20.49 0.58 -8.31
CA GLY A 73 -19.88 -0.52 -9.03
C GLY A 73 -18.51 -0.94 -8.52
N ILE A 74 -17.90 -1.76 -9.32
CA ILE A 74 -16.66 -2.47 -9.12
C ILE A 74 -15.52 -1.57 -9.62
N MET A 75 -14.45 -1.45 -8.83
CA MET A 75 -13.22 -0.81 -9.26
C MET A 75 -12.28 -1.85 -9.83
N SER A 76 -11.68 -1.58 -10.99
CA SER A 76 -10.74 -2.51 -11.60
C SER A 76 -9.55 -1.80 -12.24
N GLY A 77 -8.39 -2.42 -12.17
CA GLY A 77 -7.16 -1.98 -12.81
C GLY A 77 -6.31 -3.17 -13.22
N MET A 78 -5.46 -2.98 -14.23
CA MET A 78 -4.45 -3.99 -14.57
C MET A 78 -3.31 -3.91 -13.56
N SER A 79 -2.73 -5.07 -13.24
CA SER A 79 -1.45 -5.10 -12.53
C SER A 79 -0.42 -4.27 -13.30
N ASN A 80 0.29 -3.41 -12.58
CA ASN A 80 1.27 -2.49 -13.16
C ASN A 80 2.67 -2.94 -12.76
N ALA A 81 3.42 -3.48 -13.72
CA ALA A 81 4.76 -4.00 -13.48
C ALA A 81 5.73 -2.91 -12.99
N GLU A 82 5.68 -1.72 -13.58
CA GLU A 82 6.53 -0.59 -13.18
C GLU A 82 6.27 -0.20 -11.72
N PHE A 83 5.00 -0.10 -11.31
CA PHE A 83 4.65 0.16 -9.92
C PHE A 83 5.18 -0.93 -8.99
N ASN A 84 5.03 -2.20 -9.38
CA ASN A 84 5.49 -3.34 -8.59
C ASN A 84 7.01 -3.31 -8.40
N ASP A 85 7.77 -3.02 -9.45
CA ASP A 85 9.23 -2.95 -9.40
C ASP A 85 9.72 -1.78 -8.52
N LEU A 86 9.09 -0.62 -8.63
CA LEU A 86 9.39 0.53 -7.78
C LEU A 86 9.08 0.27 -6.29
N VAL A 87 7.98 -0.42 -5.99
CA VAL A 87 7.66 -0.83 -4.60
C VAL A 87 8.71 -1.79 -4.07
N GLU A 88 9.16 -2.78 -4.86
CA GLU A 88 10.21 -3.70 -4.45
C GLU A 88 11.54 -2.98 -4.16
N GLU A 89 11.94 -2.06 -5.01
CA GLU A 89 13.14 -1.26 -4.79
C GLU A 89 13.06 -0.49 -3.47
N LYS A 90 11.93 0.19 -3.21
CA LYS A 90 11.71 0.91 -1.94
C LYS A 90 11.73 -0.01 -0.72
N LEU A 91 11.08 -1.17 -0.81
CA LEU A 91 11.10 -2.16 0.27
C LEU A 91 12.52 -2.67 0.52
N GLY A 92 13.28 -2.96 -0.53
CA GLY A 92 14.69 -3.34 -0.42
C GLY A 92 15.52 -2.30 0.34
N GLY A 93 15.34 -1.01 0.03
CA GLY A 93 15.95 0.09 0.76
C GLY A 93 15.57 0.12 2.24
N ILE A 94 14.27 0.02 2.54
CA ILE A 94 13.77 0.00 3.92
C ILE A 94 14.33 -1.19 4.72
N PHE A 95 14.39 -2.37 4.11
CA PHE A 95 15.00 -3.55 4.76
C PHE A 95 16.49 -3.36 5.01
N ALA A 96 17.22 -2.77 4.06
CA ALA A 96 18.64 -2.45 4.25
C ALA A 96 18.85 -1.46 5.40
N GLU A 97 18.01 -0.44 5.52
CA GLU A 97 18.03 0.49 6.65
C GLU A 97 17.74 -0.22 7.98
N LEU A 98 16.70 -1.07 8.04
CA LEU A 98 16.29 -1.77 9.26
C LEU A 98 17.39 -2.68 9.84
N VAL A 99 18.23 -3.27 8.98
CA VAL A 99 19.33 -4.15 9.41
C VAL A 99 20.66 -3.44 9.54
N SER A 100 20.73 -2.16 9.18
CA SER A 100 21.95 -1.36 9.29
C SER A 100 22.26 -1.03 10.75
N PRO A 101 23.47 -1.34 11.25
CA PRO A 101 23.87 -1.00 12.61
C PRO A 101 24.06 0.51 12.83
N GLU A 102 24.08 1.29 11.74
CA GLU A 102 24.30 2.74 11.77
C GLU A 102 22.99 3.55 11.83
N MET A 103 21.86 2.86 11.66
CA MET A 103 20.54 3.51 11.65
C MET A 103 19.96 3.65 13.04
N ASP A 104 19.67 4.88 13.42
CA ASP A 104 18.96 5.19 14.65
C ASP A 104 17.44 5.08 14.44
N PHE A 105 16.77 4.31 15.27
CA PHE A 105 15.30 4.29 15.31
C PHE A 105 14.78 5.58 15.92
N ARG A 106 14.25 6.46 15.08
CA ARG A 106 13.66 7.72 15.51
C ARG A 106 12.16 7.59 15.74
N ARG A 107 11.68 8.42 16.62
CA ARG A 107 10.25 8.49 16.92
C ARG A 107 9.49 9.12 15.74
N ALA A 108 8.37 8.51 15.33
CA ALA A 108 7.51 9.09 14.31
C ALA A 108 6.97 10.46 14.77
N GLU A 109 7.04 11.46 13.90
CA GLU A 109 6.54 12.82 14.15
C GLU A 109 5.01 12.86 14.03
N ASP A 110 4.43 12.07 13.12
CA ASP A 110 2.99 11.99 12.93
C ASP A 110 2.29 11.30 14.11
N LEU A 111 1.53 12.07 14.87
CA LEU A 111 0.76 11.59 16.01
C LEU A 111 -0.39 10.65 15.64
N GLU A 112 -0.90 10.72 14.40
CA GLU A 112 -1.95 9.80 13.92
C GLU A 112 -1.46 8.35 13.94
N THR A 113 -0.18 8.14 13.64
CA THR A 113 0.47 6.82 13.69
C THR A 113 0.42 6.20 15.09
N CYS A 114 0.40 7.05 16.13
CA CYS A 114 0.41 6.61 17.53
C CYS A 114 -1.01 6.45 18.12
N LYS A 115 -2.05 6.90 17.43
CA LYS A 115 -3.43 6.95 17.96
C LYS A 115 -3.94 5.59 18.47
N TYR A 116 -3.61 4.52 17.75
CA TYR A 116 -4.02 3.15 18.07
C TYR A 116 -2.86 2.26 18.52
N CYS A 117 -1.72 2.85 18.86
CA CYS A 117 -0.56 2.11 19.33
C CYS A 117 -0.74 1.71 20.79
N ASP A 118 -0.63 0.42 21.11
CA ASP A 118 -0.74 -0.10 22.48
C ASP A 118 0.34 0.47 23.41
N PHE A 119 1.49 0.85 22.86
CA PHE A 119 2.62 1.43 23.59
C PHE A 119 2.56 2.96 23.74
N ARG A 120 1.49 3.64 23.32
CA ARG A 120 1.39 5.10 23.36
C ARG A 120 1.62 5.68 24.78
N LYS A 121 1.10 4.99 25.81
CA LYS A 121 1.24 5.43 27.21
C LYS A 121 2.69 5.39 27.69
N ILE A 122 3.45 4.37 27.29
CA ILE A 122 4.87 4.23 27.61
C ILE A 122 5.69 5.31 26.94
N ARG A 123 5.26 5.78 25.77
CA ARG A 123 5.92 6.82 24.99
C ARG A 123 5.53 8.25 25.40
N GLY A 124 4.67 8.44 26.42
CA GLY A 124 4.24 9.75 26.89
C GLY A 124 3.35 10.50 25.87
N ARG A 125 2.50 9.77 25.14
CA ARG A 125 1.54 10.34 24.17
C ARG A 125 0.11 9.89 24.45
#